data_d7e973efd56edddac1c9db39e9406da8
#
_entry.id   d7e973efd56edddac1c9db39e9406da8
#
_cell.length_a   1.000
_cell.length_b   1.000
_cell.length_c   1.000
_cell.angle_alpha   90.00
_cell.angle_beta   90.00
_cell.angle_gamma   90.00
#
_symmetry.space_group_name_H-M   'P 1'
#
loop_
_entity.id
_entity.type
_entity.pdbx_description
1 polymer ?
#
loop_
_entity_poly.entity_id
_entity_poly.type
_entity_poly.pdbx_seq_one_letter_code
_entity_poly.pdbx_strand_id
1 'polypeptide(L)'
;MNRPTYENAEDRSAETMAIRKFIDSFGDEIDFIKLPMQYKMDFALTRGGVITALVEVKCRKNNKHAYPTYMISMSKLVAAAGYIGIGINCILLVQWADSMGWVHMAGDDWKVRVGGRKDRNDWQDIEPVTHIPVGEFKEVVKREKAQ
;
A
#
# COMPACT_ATOMS: atom_id res chain seq x y z
N MET A 1 -8.46 19.62 14.28
CA MET A 1 -8.59 18.43 15.14
C MET A 1 -7.99 17.23 14.43
N ASN A 2 -7.04 16.56 15.05
CA ASN A 2 -6.38 15.41 14.45
C ASN A 2 -7.29 14.20 14.48
N ARG A 3 -7.36 13.45 13.35
CA ARG A 3 -8.06 12.18 13.34
C ARG A 3 -7.38 11.20 14.30
N PRO A 4 -8.17 10.38 15.03
CA PRO A 4 -7.57 9.34 15.84
C PRO A 4 -6.73 8.38 14.99
N THR A 5 -5.62 7.92 15.54
CA THR A 5 -4.80 6.90 14.91
C THR A 5 -5.36 5.52 15.28
N TYR A 6 -5.76 4.76 14.27
CA TYR A 6 -6.28 3.40 14.47
C TYR A 6 -5.20 2.32 14.38
N GLU A 7 -3.97 2.73 14.08
CA GLU A 7 -2.84 1.83 13.99
C GLU A 7 -2.35 1.45 15.39
N ASN A 8 -2.15 0.17 15.64
CA ASN A 8 -1.60 -0.35 16.89
C ASN A 8 -0.30 -1.11 16.64
N ALA A 9 0.32 -1.65 17.71
CA ALA A 9 1.59 -2.37 17.62
C ALA A 9 1.50 -3.63 16.75
N GLU A 10 0.38 -4.34 16.77
CA GLU A 10 0.17 -5.53 15.91
C GLU A 10 0.10 -5.15 14.44
N ASP A 11 -0.60 -4.06 14.11
CA ASP A 11 -0.71 -3.58 12.74
C ASP A 11 0.65 -3.17 12.20
N ARG A 12 1.45 -2.47 13.02
CA ARG A 12 2.81 -2.08 12.62
C ARG A 12 3.73 -3.27 12.40
N SER A 13 3.60 -4.31 13.24
CA SER A 13 4.36 -5.54 13.09
C SER A 13 4.00 -6.28 11.81
N ALA A 14 2.69 -6.37 11.50
CA ALA A 14 2.21 -6.99 10.27
C ALA A 14 2.70 -6.24 9.03
N GLU A 15 2.66 -4.91 9.04
CA GLU A 15 3.18 -4.08 7.96
C GLU A 15 4.68 -4.29 7.74
N THR A 16 5.45 -4.35 8.83
CA THR A 16 6.91 -4.59 8.75
C THR A 16 7.21 -5.96 8.17
N MET A 17 6.46 -6.99 8.57
CA MET A 17 6.61 -8.33 7.99
C MET A 17 6.28 -8.33 6.50
N ALA A 18 5.24 -7.62 6.10
CA ALA A 18 4.83 -7.52 4.71
C ALA A 18 5.91 -6.85 3.86
N ILE A 19 6.48 -5.73 4.32
CA ILE A 19 7.51 -5.03 3.56
C ILE A 19 8.79 -5.86 3.43
N ARG A 20 9.17 -6.61 4.47
CA ARG A 20 10.33 -7.52 4.40
C ARG A 20 10.12 -8.61 3.35
N LYS A 21 8.95 -9.22 3.35
CA LYS A 21 8.61 -10.25 2.36
C LYS A 21 8.65 -9.69 0.93
N PHE A 22 8.15 -8.48 0.75
CA PHE A 22 8.16 -7.80 -0.53
C PHE A 22 9.59 -7.54 -1.01
N ILE A 23 10.43 -6.96 -0.15
CA ILE A 23 11.82 -6.65 -0.46
C ILE A 23 12.60 -7.92 -0.81
N ASP A 24 12.42 -8.98 -0.02
CA ASP A 24 13.12 -10.25 -0.24
C ASP A 24 12.79 -10.88 -1.59
N SER A 25 11.64 -10.56 -2.17
CA SER A 25 11.27 -11.04 -3.49
C SER A 25 12.08 -10.38 -4.62
N PHE A 26 12.70 -9.24 -4.39
CA PHE A 26 13.45 -8.50 -5.39
C PHE A 26 14.97 -8.62 -5.25
N GLY A 27 15.49 -8.89 -4.06
CA GLY A 27 16.92 -9.08 -3.83
C GLY A 27 17.42 -8.50 -2.51
N ASP A 28 18.73 -8.66 -2.27
CA ASP A 28 19.32 -8.41 -0.96
C ASP A 28 19.85 -6.98 -0.77
N GLU A 29 19.82 -6.15 -1.82
CA GLU A 29 20.42 -4.81 -1.80
C GLU A 29 19.43 -3.70 -1.46
N ILE A 30 18.19 -4.05 -1.17
CA ILE A 30 17.12 -3.08 -0.89
C ILE A 30 16.88 -3.04 0.61
N ASP A 31 16.98 -1.84 1.18
CA ASP A 31 16.61 -1.57 2.56
C ASP A 31 15.30 -0.80 2.62
N PHE A 32 14.74 -0.66 3.80
CA PHE A 32 13.53 0.13 4.00
C PHE A 32 13.64 0.98 5.26
N ILE A 33 12.92 2.10 5.25
CA ILE A 33 12.82 3.01 6.37
C ILE A 33 11.33 3.29 6.61
N LYS A 34 10.87 3.16 7.85
CA LYS A 34 9.52 3.56 8.22
C LYS A 34 9.42 5.08 8.17
N LEU A 35 8.44 5.59 7.43
CA LEU A 35 8.23 7.02 7.28
C LEU A 35 7.33 7.57 8.38
N PRO A 36 7.55 8.83 8.83
CA PRO A 36 6.57 9.53 9.67
C PRO A 36 5.24 9.73 8.95
N MET A 37 4.16 9.82 9.72
CA MET A 37 2.78 9.91 9.20
C MET A 37 2.57 11.07 8.23
N GLN A 38 3.27 12.17 8.40
CA GLN A 38 3.13 13.36 7.56
C GLN A 38 3.46 13.11 6.08
N TYR A 39 4.22 12.06 5.79
CA TYR A 39 4.55 11.70 4.41
C TYR A 39 3.44 10.90 3.73
N LYS A 40 2.43 10.45 4.47
CA LYS A 40 1.24 9.73 3.97
C LYS A 40 1.54 8.43 3.23
N MET A 41 2.76 7.95 3.34
CA MET A 41 3.21 6.64 2.86
C MET A 41 3.92 5.94 4.01
N ASP A 42 3.86 4.61 4.05
CA ASP A 42 4.35 3.85 5.20
C ASP A 42 5.86 3.69 5.22
N PHE A 43 6.46 3.40 4.08
CA PHE A 43 7.88 3.08 4.00
C PHE A 43 8.54 3.74 2.79
N ALA A 44 9.82 4.03 2.93
CA ALA A 44 10.69 4.33 1.81
C ALA A 44 11.60 3.12 1.57
N LEU A 45 11.70 2.69 0.32
CA LEU A 45 12.69 1.71 -0.09
C LEU A 45 13.96 2.44 -0.51
N THR A 46 15.09 1.93 -0.06
CA THR A 46 16.37 2.57 -0.34
C THR A 46 17.36 1.56 -0.93
N ARG A 47 18.26 2.08 -1.74
CA ARG A 47 19.40 1.32 -2.23
C ARG A 47 20.62 2.23 -2.13
N GLY A 48 21.59 1.83 -1.30
CA GLY A 48 22.77 2.66 -1.05
C GLY A 48 22.41 4.04 -0.48
N GLY A 49 21.37 4.14 0.36
CA GLY A 49 20.91 5.39 0.96
C GLY A 49 20.03 6.25 0.06
N VAL A 50 19.83 5.86 -1.20
CA VAL A 50 18.99 6.60 -2.15
C VAL A 50 17.58 6.01 -2.14
N ILE A 51 16.56 6.86 -2.03
CA ILE A 51 15.17 6.43 -2.08
C ILE A 51 14.82 6.02 -3.52
N THR A 52 14.37 4.77 -3.70
CA THR A 52 13.97 4.22 -5.00
C THR A 52 12.46 4.14 -5.16
N ALA A 53 11.72 4.05 -4.06
CA ALA A 53 10.26 4.00 -4.09
C ALA A 53 9.70 4.33 -2.71
N LEU A 54 8.44 4.79 -2.67
CA LEU A 54 7.65 4.85 -1.45
C LEU A 54 6.58 3.77 -1.52
N VAL A 55 6.25 3.17 -0.39
CA VAL A 55 5.31 2.05 -0.32
C VAL A 55 4.24 2.32 0.72
N GLU A 56 2.99 2.17 0.31
CA GLU A 56 1.83 2.09 1.20
C GLU A 56 1.50 0.61 1.40
N VAL A 57 1.46 0.15 2.65
CA VAL A 57 1.20 -1.25 2.98
C VAL A 57 -0.19 -1.38 3.57
N LYS A 58 -0.95 -2.34 3.07
CA LYS A 58 -2.27 -2.69 3.60
C LYS A 58 -2.34 -4.19 3.83
N CYS A 59 -2.85 -4.57 5.01
CA CYS A 59 -3.10 -5.96 5.35
C CYS A 59 -4.62 -6.19 5.42
N ARG A 60 -5.09 -7.23 4.78
CA ARG A 60 -6.51 -7.58 4.71
C ARG A 60 -6.72 -9.01 5.18
N LYS A 61 -7.85 -9.26 5.84
CA LYS A 61 -8.21 -10.59 6.35
C LYS A 61 -8.92 -11.44 5.32
N ASN A 62 -9.43 -10.84 4.24
CA ASN A 62 -10.08 -11.55 3.15
C ASN A 62 -9.06 -12.06 2.13
N ASN A 63 -9.51 -12.99 1.31
CA ASN A 63 -8.74 -13.46 0.17
C ASN A 63 -8.77 -12.44 -0.96
N LYS A 64 -7.74 -12.45 -1.81
CA LYS A 64 -7.59 -11.49 -2.91
C LYS A 64 -8.84 -11.42 -3.79
N HIS A 65 -9.37 -12.57 -4.17
CA HIS A 65 -10.51 -12.65 -5.10
C HIS A 65 -11.87 -12.65 -4.40
N ALA A 66 -11.93 -12.36 -3.09
CA ALA A 66 -13.20 -12.17 -2.40
C ALA A 66 -14.00 -10.98 -2.97
N TYR A 67 -13.29 -9.99 -3.52
CA TYR A 67 -13.88 -8.84 -4.19
C TYR A 67 -13.18 -8.60 -5.53
N PRO A 68 -13.88 -8.07 -6.54
CA PRO A 68 -13.26 -7.82 -7.85
C PRO A 68 -12.28 -6.65 -7.86
N THR A 69 -12.42 -5.74 -6.89
CA THR A 69 -11.54 -4.57 -6.79
C THR A 69 -11.04 -4.39 -5.37
N TYR A 70 -9.86 -3.77 -5.27
CA TYR A 70 -9.33 -3.26 -4.02
C TYR A 70 -9.67 -1.77 -3.91
N MET A 71 -10.23 -1.36 -2.78
CA MET A 71 -10.67 0.01 -2.55
C MET A 71 -9.63 0.78 -1.76
N ILE A 72 -9.17 1.91 -2.31
CA ILE A 72 -8.20 2.79 -1.66
C ILE A 72 -8.73 4.22 -1.65
N SER A 73 -8.45 4.94 -0.57
CA SER A 73 -8.80 6.36 -0.46
C SER A 73 -8.15 7.17 -1.58
N MET A 74 -8.93 8.06 -2.21
CA MET A 74 -8.40 8.96 -3.22
C MET A 74 -7.31 9.88 -2.65
N SER A 75 -7.36 10.21 -1.35
CA SER A 75 -6.34 11.03 -0.72
C SER A 75 -4.96 10.39 -0.77
N LYS A 76 -4.87 9.06 -0.72
CA LYS A 76 -3.61 8.34 -0.86
C LYS A 76 -3.05 8.46 -2.27
N LEU A 77 -3.91 8.39 -3.27
CA LEU A 77 -3.47 8.55 -4.66
C LEU A 77 -3.04 9.98 -4.97
N VAL A 78 -3.71 10.97 -4.37
CA VAL A 78 -3.30 12.37 -4.50
C VAL A 78 -1.90 12.58 -3.90
N ALA A 79 -1.66 12.02 -2.71
CA ALA A 79 -0.33 12.08 -2.10
C ALA A 79 0.72 11.40 -2.99
N ALA A 80 0.41 10.22 -3.51
CA ALA A 80 1.31 9.49 -4.41
C ALA A 80 1.59 10.30 -5.70
N ALA A 81 0.57 10.93 -6.27
CA ALA A 81 0.73 11.74 -7.48
C ALA A 81 1.75 12.88 -7.29
N GLY A 82 1.77 13.48 -6.10
CA GLY A 82 2.75 14.51 -5.76
C GLY A 82 4.18 13.97 -5.80
N TYR A 83 4.41 12.80 -5.23
CA TYR A 83 5.72 12.16 -5.26
C TYR A 83 6.11 11.70 -6.66
N ILE A 84 5.19 11.09 -7.37
CA ILE A 84 5.42 10.63 -8.75
C ILE A 84 5.80 11.82 -9.64
N GLY A 85 5.15 12.97 -9.43
CA GLY A 85 5.42 14.19 -10.18
C GLY A 85 6.84 14.72 -10.03
N ILE A 86 7.53 14.38 -8.95
CA ILE A 86 8.94 14.74 -8.74
C ILE A 86 9.89 13.56 -8.99
N GLY A 87 9.40 12.49 -9.58
CA GLY A 87 10.24 11.37 -10.01
C GLY A 87 10.38 10.24 -8.99
N ILE A 88 9.57 10.21 -7.93
CA ILE A 88 9.60 9.14 -6.94
C ILE A 88 8.47 8.16 -7.20
N ASN A 89 8.81 6.89 -7.44
CA ASN A 89 7.83 5.83 -7.65
C ASN A 89 7.06 5.53 -6.36
N CYS A 90 5.75 5.30 -6.48
CA CYS A 90 4.90 4.92 -5.35
C CYS A 90 4.22 3.59 -5.63
N ILE A 91 4.22 2.71 -4.63
CA ILE A 91 3.72 1.35 -4.72
C ILE A 91 2.68 1.12 -3.62
N LEU A 92 1.57 0.49 -3.99
CA LEU A 92 0.61 -0.07 -3.05
C LEU A 92 0.89 -1.56 -2.92
N LEU A 93 1.21 -1.99 -1.71
CA LEU A 93 1.45 -3.39 -1.36
C LEU A 93 0.31 -3.89 -0.49
N VAL A 94 -0.36 -4.94 -0.92
CA VAL A 94 -1.47 -5.53 -0.17
C VAL A 94 -1.15 -6.97 0.20
N GLN A 95 -1.24 -7.26 1.49
CA GLN A 95 -1.19 -8.62 2.02
C GLN A 95 -2.63 -9.08 2.28
N TRP A 96 -3.14 -9.96 1.43
CA TRP A 96 -4.38 -10.68 1.67
C TRP A 96 -4.12 -11.95 2.49
N ALA A 97 -5.20 -12.63 2.91
CA ALA A 97 -5.07 -13.87 3.65
C ALA A 97 -4.36 -14.97 2.85
N ASP A 98 -4.57 -15.00 1.54
CA ASP A 98 -4.09 -16.07 0.66
C ASP A 98 -2.93 -15.67 -0.24
N SER A 99 -2.58 -14.38 -0.32
CA SER A 99 -1.56 -13.92 -1.26
C SER A 99 -1.10 -12.52 -0.94
N MET A 100 -0.01 -12.12 -1.59
CA MET A 100 0.49 -10.74 -1.54
C MET A 100 0.62 -10.23 -2.96
N GLY A 101 0.21 -8.99 -3.18
CA GLY A 101 0.34 -8.35 -4.48
C GLY A 101 0.70 -6.88 -4.36
N TRP A 102 1.23 -6.32 -5.43
CA TRP A 102 1.59 -4.92 -5.48
C TRP A 102 1.22 -4.30 -6.83
N VAL A 103 1.01 -3.00 -6.81
CA VAL A 103 0.67 -2.22 -8.00
C VAL A 103 1.25 -0.81 -7.88
N HIS A 104 1.64 -0.23 -9.01
CA HIS A 104 2.03 1.19 -9.04
C HIS A 104 0.81 2.07 -8.77
N MET A 105 0.99 3.11 -7.97
CA MET A 105 -0.11 4.02 -7.61
C MET A 105 -0.35 5.09 -8.66
N ALA A 106 -0.28 4.71 -9.92
CA ALA A 106 -0.44 5.57 -11.09
C ALA A 106 -1.30 4.85 -12.15
N GLY A 107 -2.53 4.50 -11.78
CA GLY A 107 -3.45 3.85 -12.70
C GLY A 107 -4.27 4.85 -13.50
N ASP A 108 -4.47 4.58 -14.79
CA ASP A 108 -5.14 5.52 -15.68
C ASP A 108 -6.66 5.37 -15.70
N ASP A 109 -7.17 4.15 -15.53
CA ASP A 109 -8.60 3.86 -15.73
C ASP A 109 -9.33 3.45 -14.44
N TRP A 110 -8.79 3.80 -13.30
CA TRP A 110 -9.41 3.42 -12.04
C TRP A 110 -10.62 4.28 -11.72
N LYS A 111 -11.74 3.64 -11.43
CA LYS A 111 -12.99 4.34 -11.11
C LYS A 111 -12.93 4.93 -9.72
N VAL A 112 -13.42 6.16 -9.58
CA VAL A 112 -13.55 6.85 -8.31
C VAL A 112 -15.04 6.84 -7.93
N ARG A 113 -15.35 6.40 -6.71
CA ARG A 113 -16.71 6.30 -6.20
C ARG A 113 -16.77 6.82 -4.78
N VAL A 114 -17.97 7.11 -4.30
CA VAL A 114 -18.17 7.40 -2.87
C VAL A 114 -18.10 6.07 -2.11
N GLY A 115 -17.30 6.03 -1.06
CA GLY A 115 -17.10 4.85 -0.24
C GLY A 115 -16.76 5.20 1.19
N GLY A 116 -16.19 4.23 1.91
CA GLY A 116 -15.79 4.37 3.31
C GLY A 116 -16.75 3.65 4.25
N ARG A 117 -16.47 3.76 5.56
CA ARG A 117 -17.25 3.11 6.60
C ARG A 117 -18.51 3.89 6.90
N LYS A 118 -19.65 3.22 6.85
CA LYS A 118 -20.96 3.80 7.18
C LYS A 118 -21.46 3.35 8.55
N ASP A 119 -20.88 2.27 9.11
CA ASP A 119 -21.32 1.65 10.36
C ASP A 119 -21.07 2.52 11.59
N ARG A 120 -20.12 3.45 11.54
CA ARG A 120 -19.85 4.39 12.63
C ARG A 120 -20.66 5.68 12.55
N ASN A 121 -21.46 5.84 11.51
CA ASN A 121 -22.29 7.02 11.29
C ASN A 121 -21.51 8.34 11.40
N ASP A 122 -20.24 8.33 10.97
CA ASP A 122 -19.36 9.51 10.95
C ASP A 122 -19.16 9.94 9.49
N TRP A 123 -19.55 11.18 9.18
CA TRP A 123 -19.42 11.69 7.81
C TRP A 123 -17.98 11.71 7.31
N GLN A 124 -16.99 11.79 8.22
CA GLN A 124 -15.56 11.76 7.85
C GLN A 124 -15.12 10.39 7.31
N ASP A 125 -15.90 9.35 7.58
CA ASP A 125 -15.63 8.01 7.04
C ASP A 125 -16.12 7.86 5.60
N ILE A 126 -16.92 8.81 5.11
CA ILE A 126 -17.43 8.81 3.73
C ILE A 126 -16.52 9.69 2.87
N GLU A 127 -15.88 9.09 1.89
CA GLU A 127 -14.88 9.77 1.08
C GLU A 127 -14.85 9.23 -0.35
N PRO A 128 -14.28 9.98 -1.30
CA PRO A 128 -13.98 9.41 -2.61
C PRO A 128 -12.95 8.30 -2.47
N VAL A 129 -13.25 7.15 -3.05
CA VAL A 129 -12.36 5.99 -3.08
C VAL A 129 -12.12 5.55 -4.51
N THR A 130 -10.96 4.97 -4.74
CA THR A 130 -10.61 4.43 -6.05
C THR A 130 -10.69 2.92 -5.99
N HIS A 131 -11.28 2.32 -7.02
CA HIS A 131 -11.39 0.87 -7.15
C HIS A 131 -10.35 0.36 -8.12
N ILE A 132 -9.39 -0.41 -7.60
CA ILE A 132 -8.31 -0.99 -8.41
C ILE A 132 -8.69 -2.45 -8.69
N PRO A 133 -8.85 -2.86 -9.95
CA PRO A 133 -9.10 -4.27 -10.26
C PRO A 133 -8.01 -5.14 -9.66
N VAL A 134 -8.40 -6.21 -8.93
CA VAL A 134 -7.41 -7.06 -8.25
C VAL A 134 -6.46 -7.75 -9.25
N GLY A 135 -6.90 -7.93 -10.50
CA GLY A 135 -6.06 -8.50 -11.55
C GLY A 135 -4.88 -7.61 -11.97
N GLU A 136 -4.88 -6.33 -11.62
CA GLU A 136 -3.75 -5.45 -11.92
C GLU A 136 -2.61 -5.59 -10.91
N PHE A 137 -2.85 -6.23 -9.77
CA PHE A 137 -1.81 -6.47 -8.78
C PHE A 137 -0.88 -7.57 -9.26
N LYS A 138 0.41 -7.29 -9.24
CA LYS A 138 1.45 -8.31 -9.50
C LYS A 138 1.66 -9.12 -8.25
N GLU A 139 1.64 -10.45 -8.39
CA GLU A 139 1.82 -11.33 -7.25
C GLU A 139 3.27 -11.29 -6.76
N VAL A 140 3.43 -11.19 -5.44
CA VAL A 140 4.73 -11.30 -4.80
C VAL A 140 5.03 -12.77 -4.60
N VAL A 141 6.08 -13.25 -5.27
CA VAL A 141 6.48 -14.64 -5.23
C VAL A 141 7.81 -14.74 -4.49
N LYS A 142 7.92 -15.70 -3.58
CA LYS A 142 9.17 -15.94 -2.87
C LYS A 142 10.27 -16.29 -3.87
N ARG A 143 11.37 -15.53 -3.84
CA ARG A 143 12.53 -15.81 -4.69
C ARG A 143 13.17 -17.13 -4.26
N GLU A 144 13.41 -18.03 -5.24
CA GLU A 144 14.16 -19.24 -4.98
C GLU A 144 15.60 -18.88 -4.68
N LYS A 145 16.13 -19.42 -3.57
CA LYS A 145 17.55 -19.25 -3.26
C LYS A 145 18.35 -20.09 -4.22
N ALA A 146 19.36 -19.47 -4.86
CA ALA A 146 20.33 -20.21 -5.66
C ALA A 146 21.02 -21.25 -4.77
N GLN A 147 21.03 -22.46 -5.20
CA GLN A 147 21.75 -23.54 -4.53
C GLN A 147 23.23 -23.49 -4.89
#